data_d4db9a209f9bafaecc6144ed89f01b2a
#
_entry.id   d4db9a209f9bafaecc6144ed89f01b2a
#
_cell.length_a   1.000
_cell.length_b   1.000
_cell.length_c   1.000
_cell.angle_alpha   90.00
_cell.angle_beta   90.00
_cell.angle_gamma   90.00
#
_symmetry.space_group_name_H-M   'P 1'
#
loop_
_entity.id
_entity.type
_entity.pdbx_description
1 polymer ?
#
loop_
_entity_poly.entity_id
_entity_poly.type
_entity_poly.pdbx_seq_one_letter_code
_entity_poly.pdbx_strand_id
1 'polypeptide(L)'
;MKNIKNIKFLFAFCLLPIFACADYLDKQPDDMLTIDDIFSSRPRSQSYLSSIYSFIPDEMEMQNNYNMLGICDEGDFIWAASWAKQINIGNWNTRSGYYDKWAQFYKGIRSATVFINRIDGNDDPTLSPDVRACWKQEAKALRAIYYFYLIRQYGPIVLMPETELDINLSNDELQFPRSSFEDCVSFVIRQFDEVLQSPDMPETYINDNDKGRIDKRTVMAFKARMQMLAASPFWN
;
A
#
# COMPACT_ATOMS: atom_id res chain seq x y z
N MET A 1 41.41 -49.20 38.32
CA MET A 1 40.28 -49.35 37.37
C MET A 1 38.97 -48.66 37.80
N LYS A 2 38.93 -47.90 38.90
CA LYS A 2 37.69 -47.21 39.40
C LYS A 2 37.42 -45.85 38.76
N ASN A 3 38.47 -45.17 38.27
CA ASN A 3 38.31 -43.78 37.77
C ASN A 3 37.78 -43.66 36.32
N ILE A 4 37.85 -44.74 35.50
CA ILE A 4 37.43 -44.70 34.08
C ILE A 4 35.90 -44.76 33.96
N LYS A 5 35.17 -45.38 34.91
CA LYS A 5 33.72 -45.44 34.90
C LYS A 5 33.10 -44.08 35.20
N ASN A 6 33.73 -43.27 36.07
CA ASN A 6 33.22 -41.95 36.45
C ASN A 6 33.41 -40.93 35.32
N ILE A 7 34.47 -41.05 34.51
CA ILE A 7 34.71 -40.16 33.34
C ILE A 7 33.68 -40.42 32.23
N LYS A 8 33.30 -41.67 32.01
CA LYS A 8 32.22 -42.03 31.02
C LYS A 8 30.86 -41.47 31.44
N PHE A 9 30.56 -41.47 32.74
CA PHE A 9 29.32 -40.94 33.28
C PHE A 9 29.30 -39.41 33.23
N LEU A 10 30.43 -38.74 33.45
CA LEU A 10 30.57 -37.30 33.34
C LEU A 10 30.42 -36.84 31.87
N PHE A 11 30.95 -37.61 30.92
CA PHE A 11 30.82 -37.31 29.50
C PHE A 11 29.41 -37.51 28.96
N ALA A 12 28.68 -38.51 29.47
CA ALA A 12 27.29 -38.74 29.14
C ALA A 12 26.35 -37.66 29.71
N PHE A 13 26.68 -37.08 30.88
CA PHE A 13 25.92 -36.01 31.50
C PHE A 13 26.13 -34.61 30.80
N CYS A 14 27.29 -34.39 30.20
CA CYS A 14 27.57 -33.17 29.41
C CYS A 14 26.91 -33.18 28.03
N LEU A 15 26.48 -34.33 27.49
CA LEU A 15 25.82 -34.45 26.18
C LEU A 15 24.30 -34.26 26.23
N LEU A 16 23.68 -34.33 27.43
CA LEU A 16 22.22 -34.15 27.59
C LEU A 16 21.66 -32.74 27.33
N PRO A 17 22.38 -31.64 27.57
CA PRO A 17 21.80 -30.32 27.32
C PRO A 17 21.86 -29.85 25.85
N ILE A 18 22.51 -30.61 24.95
CA ILE A 18 22.67 -30.16 23.54
C ILE A 18 21.35 -30.32 22.75
N PHE A 19 20.42 -31.19 23.21
CA PHE A 19 19.12 -31.38 22.56
C PHE A 19 17.98 -30.50 23.11
N ALA A 20 18.21 -29.72 24.17
CA ALA A 20 17.15 -28.97 24.84
C ALA A 20 16.95 -27.53 24.30
N CYS A 21 17.80 -27.06 23.35
CA CYS A 21 17.75 -25.68 22.88
C CYS A 21 17.13 -25.48 21.49
N ALA A 22 16.71 -26.54 20.78
CA ALA A 22 16.15 -26.40 19.43
C ALA A 22 14.79 -25.69 19.46
N ASP A 23 13.88 -26.06 20.36
CA ASP A 23 12.54 -25.49 20.45
C ASP A 23 12.49 -24.06 21.00
N TYR A 24 13.55 -23.60 21.68
CA TYR A 24 13.59 -22.24 22.25
C TYR A 24 13.95 -21.18 21.21
N LEU A 25 14.70 -21.54 20.16
CA LEU A 25 15.12 -20.63 19.10
C LEU A 25 14.07 -20.50 17.98
N ASP A 26 13.14 -21.46 17.87
CA ASP A 26 12.05 -21.47 16.89
C ASP A 26 10.76 -20.79 17.42
N LYS A 27 10.75 -20.30 18.65
CA LYS A 27 9.65 -19.44 19.11
C LYS A 27 9.68 -18.15 18.33
N GLN A 28 8.74 -17.99 17.40
CA GLN A 28 8.41 -16.66 16.89
C GLN A 28 8.07 -15.77 18.09
N PRO A 29 8.58 -14.52 18.15
CA PRO A 29 8.21 -13.59 19.20
C PRO A 29 6.68 -13.50 19.25
N ASP A 30 6.07 -13.79 20.40
CA ASP A 30 4.62 -13.71 20.63
C ASP A 30 4.02 -12.33 20.34
N ASP A 31 4.88 -11.33 20.15
CA ASP A 31 4.50 -9.92 19.88
C ASP A 31 4.42 -9.58 18.37
N MET A 32 4.77 -10.47 17.45
CA MET A 32 4.68 -10.22 16.03
C MET A 32 3.36 -10.72 15.46
N LEU A 33 2.44 -9.79 15.21
CA LEU A 33 1.21 -10.08 14.48
C LEU A 33 1.53 -10.60 13.08
N THR A 34 1.09 -11.80 12.78
CA THR A 34 1.16 -12.34 11.41
C THR A 34 0.09 -11.68 10.54
N ILE A 35 0.26 -11.79 9.22
CA ILE A 35 -0.76 -11.30 8.29
C ILE A 35 -2.11 -12.02 8.50
N ASP A 36 -2.09 -13.29 8.86
CA ASP A 36 -3.29 -14.07 9.13
C ASP A 36 -3.99 -13.61 10.42
N ASP A 37 -3.24 -13.22 11.46
CA ASP A 37 -3.79 -12.62 12.66
C ASP A 37 -4.52 -11.30 12.39
N ILE A 38 -4.04 -10.53 11.41
CA ILE A 38 -4.69 -9.27 11.00
C ILE A 38 -6.07 -9.57 10.40
N PHE A 39 -6.15 -10.58 9.55
CA PHE A 39 -7.39 -10.92 8.86
C PHE A 39 -8.30 -11.90 9.62
N SER A 40 -7.92 -12.35 10.81
CA SER A 40 -8.79 -13.13 11.71
C SER A 40 -9.67 -12.26 12.62
N SER A 41 -9.50 -10.94 12.64
CA SER A 41 -10.17 -10.01 13.57
C SER A 41 -10.70 -8.77 12.87
N ARG A 42 -11.95 -8.42 13.11
CA ARG A 42 -12.58 -7.20 12.58
C ARG A 42 -11.82 -5.93 12.92
N PRO A 43 -11.44 -5.64 14.20
CA PRO A 43 -10.73 -4.42 14.55
C PRO A 43 -9.35 -4.32 13.88
N ARG A 44 -8.64 -5.46 13.74
CA ARG A 44 -7.34 -5.49 13.09
C ARG A 44 -7.44 -5.26 11.59
N SER A 45 -8.41 -5.92 10.93
CA SER A 45 -8.68 -5.70 9.50
C SER A 45 -9.09 -4.25 9.23
N GLN A 46 -9.91 -3.64 10.11
CA GLN A 46 -10.29 -2.24 10.00
C GLN A 46 -9.07 -1.31 10.15
N SER A 47 -8.20 -1.58 11.12
CA SER A 47 -6.96 -0.82 11.31
C SER A 47 -6.03 -0.95 10.10
N TYR A 48 -5.94 -2.15 9.50
CA TYR A 48 -5.17 -2.35 8.29
C TYR A 48 -5.74 -1.55 7.10
N LEU A 49 -7.07 -1.58 6.90
CA LEU A 49 -7.74 -0.76 5.88
C LEU A 49 -7.46 0.72 6.11
N SER A 50 -7.55 1.19 7.35
CA SER A 50 -7.24 2.58 7.71
C SER A 50 -5.78 2.94 7.41
N SER A 51 -4.85 2.00 7.61
CA SER A 51 -3.44 2.23 7.28
C SER A 51 -3.19 2.41 5.78
N ILE A 52 -4.04 1.83 4.91
CA ILE A 52 -3.94 2.03 3.46
C ILE A 52 -4.18 3.51 3.11
N TYR A 53 -5.07 4.21 3.79
CA TYR A 53 -5.29 5.65 3.57
C TYR A 53 -4.06 6.52 3.84
N SER A 54 -3.16 6.08 4.71
CA SER A 54 -1.96 6.86 5.07
C SER A 54 -1.00 7.11 3.89
N PHE A 55 -1.16 6.39 2.79
CA PHE A 55 -0.35 6.61 1.58
C PHE A 55 -0.95 7.68 0.65
N ILE A 56 -2.18 8.18 0.91
CA ILE A 56 -2.74 9.31 0.16
C ILE A 56 -1.88 10.55 0.46
N PRO A 57 -1.39 11.26 -0.58
CA PRO A 57 -0.59 12.45 -0.35
C PRO A 57 -1.46 13.58 0.20
N ASP A 58 -0.97 14.28 1.19
CA ASP A 58 -1.50 15.59 1.56
C ASP A 58 -0.90 16.64 0.62
N GLU A 59 -1.68 17.05 -0.37
CA GLU A 59 -1.24 18.05 -1.35
C GLU A 59 -1.14 19.45 -0.75
N MET A 60 -1.72 19.66 0.43
CA MET A 60 -1.71 20.93 1.16
C MET A 60 -0.74 20.94 2.34
N GLU A 61 0.06 19.89 2.52
CA GLU A 61 1.02 19.79 3.62
C GLU A 61 2.07 20.90 3.54
N MET A 62 2.03 21.81 4.50
CA MET A 62 2.98 22.92 4.59
C MET A 62 4.22 22.61 5.44
N GLN A 63 4.15 21.58 6.30
CA GLN A 63 5.16 21.35 7.34
C GLN A 63 6.52 20.91 6.80
N ASN A 64 6.54 20.23 5.64
CA ASN A 64 7.77 19.67 5.06
C ASN A 64 8.16 20.35 3.74
N ASN A 65 7.73 21.59 3.49
CA ASN A 65 7.95 22.28 2.22
C ASN A 65 7.39 21.55 0.98
N TYR A 66 6.35 20.74 1.16
CA TYR A 66 5.73 19.93 0.10
C TYR A 66 4.47 20.59 -0.50
N ASN A 67 4.28 21.88 -0.28
CA ASN A 67 3.11 22.55 -0.80
C ASN A 67 3.20 22.70 -2.32
N MET A 68 2.29 22.01 -3.03
CA MET A 68 2.20 22.05 -4.50
C MET A 68 1.86 23.45 -5.04
N LEU A 69 1.25 24.33 -4.23
CA LEU A 69 0.97 25.72 -4.62
C LEU A 69 2.24 26.53 -4.86
N GLY A 70 3.36 26.13 -4.25
CA GLY A 70 4.63 26.81 -4.42
C GLY A 70 5.42 26.41 -5.67
N ILE A 71 4.91 25.48 -6.49
CA ILE A 71 5.54 25.05 -7.76
C ILE A 71 4.74 25.44 -9.00
N CYS A 72 3.76 26.32 -8.84
CA CYS A 72 2.97 26.88 -9.93
C CYS A 72 3.11 28.41 -9.94
N ASP A 73 2.47 29.08 -10.89
CA ASP A 73 2.47 30.53 -11.02
C ASP A 73 1.58 31.27 -10.01
N GLU A 74 0.84 30.54 -9.17
CA GLU A 74 0.03 31.11 -8.08
C GLU A 74 0.86 31.54 -6.86
N GLY A 75 2.06 30.98 -6.69
CA GLY A 75 2.92 31.29 -5.54
C GLY A 75 4.37 30.83 -5.71
N ASP A 76 5.26 31.38 -4.89
CA ASP A 76 6.67 30.99 -4.84
C ASP A 76 7.16 30.91 -3.39
N PHE A 77 8.16 30.08 -3.14
CA PHE A 77 8.83 29.98 -1.85
C PHE A 77 10.08 30.85 -1.81
N ILE A 78 10.20 31.65 -0.76
CA ILE A 78 11.37 32.50 -0.53
C ILE A 78 12.59 31.74 -0.03
N TRP A 79 12.39 30.54 0.57
CA TRP A 79 13.48 29.73 1.12
C TRP A 79 14.23 29.00 0.01
N ALA A 80 15.49 29.38 -0.19
CA ALA A 80 16.34 28.81 -1.23
C ALA A 80 16.52 27.28 -1.12
N ALA A 81 16.48 26.72 0.10
CA ALA A 81 16.60 25.28 0.34
C ALA A 81 15.30 24.50 0.11
N SER A 82 14.17 25.18 -0.12
CA SER A 82 12.90 24.51 -0.44
C SER A 82 13.02 23.77 -1.77
N TRP A 83 12.55 22.51 -1.80
CA TRP A 83 12.48 21.74 -3.04
C TRP A 83 11.58 22.43 -4.09
N ALA A 84 10.50 23.09 -3.65
CA ALA A 84 9.62 23.85 -4.54
C ALA A 84 10.40 24.99 -5.21
N LYS A 85 11.23 25.73 -4.46
CA LYS A 85 12.11 26.76 -5.03
C LYS A 85 13.10 26.18 -6.03
N GLN A 86 13.66 25.00 -5.75
CA GLN A 86 14.59 24.33 -6.67
C GLN A 86 13.90 23.94 -7.99
N ILE A 87 12.63 23.53 -7.95
CA ILE A 87 11.83 23.28 -9.16
C ILE A 87 11.61 24.59 -9.94
N ASN A 88 11.16 25.65 -9.26
CA ASN A 88 10.82 26.93 -9.89
C ASN A 88 12.02 27.59 -10.60
N ILE A 89 13.22 27.44 -10.05
CA ILE A 89 14.46 27.95 -10.69
C ILE A 89 15.07 26.97 -11.71
N GLY A 90 14.39 25.88 -12.01
CA GLY A 90 14.84 24.88 -12.98
C GLY A 90 15.97 23.96 -12.50
N ASN A 91 16.29 23.96 -11.21
CA ASN A 91 17.35 23.12 -10.62
C ASN A 91 16.83 21.72 -10.27
N TRP A 92 16.22 21.05 -11.24
CA TRP A 92 15.78 19.66 -11.06
C TRP A 92 15.95 18.89 -12.38
N ASN A 93 16.09 17.58 -12.25
CA ASN A 93 16.30 16.65 -13.35
C ASN A 93 15.81 15.25 -12.97
N THR A 94 15.94 14.28 -13.87
CA THR A 94 15.48 12.89 -13.66
C THR A 94 16.11 12.15 -12.48
N ARG A 95 17.16 12.70 -11.85
CA ARG A 95 17.83 12.15 -10.66
C ARG A 95 17.45 12.91 -9.39
N SER A 96 16.72 14.01 -9.50
CA SER A 96 16.29 14.80 -8.36
C SER A 96 15.17 14.08 -7.64
N GLY A 97 15.34 13.81 -6.33
CA GLY A 97 14.33 13.16 -5.48
C GLY A 97 13.23 14.11 -4.99
N TYR A 98 13.04 15.28 -5.64
CA TYR A 98 12.01 16.22 -5.24
C TYR A 98 10.62 15.64 -5.47
N TYR A 99 9.83 15.57 -4.38
CA TYR A 99 8.49 15.02 -4.41
C TYR A 99 8.40 13.60 -5.01
N ASP A 100 9.41 12.76 -4.77
CA ASP A 100 9.38 11.37 -5.20
C ASP A 100 8.41 10.56 -4.33
N LYS A 101 7.34 10.08 -4.93
CA LYS A 101 6.27 9.29 -4.30
C LYS A 101 6.16 7.86 -4.87
N TRP A 102 7.10 7.46 -5.74
CA TRP A 102 7.06 6.15 -6.39
C TRP A 102 6.91 5.01 -5.38
N ALA A 103 7.84 4.91 -4.45
CA ALA A 103 7.82 3.84 -3.46
C ALA A 103 6.61 3.92 -2.51
N GLN A 104 6.17 5.14 -2.16
CA GLN A 104 5.01 5.36 -1.30
C GLN A 104 3.74 4.79 -1.94
N PHE A 105 3.48 5.11 -3.20
CA PHE A 105 2.26 4.67 -3.87
C PHE A 105 2.27 3.18 -4.17
N TYR A 106 3.42 2.58 -4.53
CA TYR A 106 3.51 1.13 -4.68
C TYR A 106 3.34 0.37 -3.35
N LYS A 107 3.76 0.94 -2.21
CA LYS A 107 3.41 0.39 -0.88
C LYS A 107 1.90 0.41 -0.66
N GLY A 108 1.23 1.51 -1.00
CA GLY A 108 -0.23 1.62 -0.94
C GLY A 108 -0.93 0.58 -1.83
N ILE A 109 -0.49 0.42 -3.07
CA ILE A 109 -1.00 -0.59 -4.01
C ILE A 109 -0.83 -1.99 -3.45
N ARG A 110 0.35 -2.33 -2.94
CA ARG A 110 0.60 -3.64 -2.33
C ARG A 110 -0.31 -3.88 -1.13
N SER A 111 -0.42 -2.91 -0.21
CA SER A 111 -1.27 -3.05 0.98
C SER A 111 -2.74 -3.22 0.59
N ALA A 112 -3.23 -2.45 -0.39
CA ALA A 112 -4.57 -2.61 -0.91
C ALA A 112 -4.78 -3.99 -1.57
N THR A 113 -3.82 -4.47 -2.36
CA THR A 113 -3.89 -5.80 -2.99
C THR A 113 -3.95 -6.91 -1.95
N VAL A 114 -3.11 -6.87 -0.92
CA VAL A 114 -3.16 -7.84 0.21
C VAL A 114 -4.53 -7.81 0.87
N PHE A 115 -5.06 -6.62 1.18
CA PHE A 115 -6.39 -6.49 1.78
C PHE A 115 -7.49 -7.11 0.91
N ILE A 116 -7.51 -6.79 -0.38
CA ILE A 116 -8.51 -7.29 -1.33
C ILE A 116 -8.51 -8.83 -1.42
N ASN A 117 -7.33 -9.43 -1.38
CA ASN A 117 -7.18 -10.88 -1.54
C ASN A 117 -7.47 -11.65 -0.24
N ARG A 118 -7.32 -11.02 0.94
CA ARG A 118 -7.41 -11.74 2.22
C ARG A 118 -8.68 -11.45 3.01
N ILE A 119 -9.36 -10.32 2.79
CA ILE A 119 -10.51 -9.92 3.63
C ILE A 119 -11.68 -10.91 3.57
N ASP A 120 -11.86 -11.61 2.46
CA ASP A 120 -12.92 -12.61 2.32
C ASP A 120 -12.74 -13.81 3.28
N GLY A 121 -11.52 -14.09 3.69
CA GLY A 121 -11.19 -15.13 4.66
C GLY A 121 -11.36 -14.72 6.13
N ASN A 122 -11.84 -13.50 6.42
CA ASN A 122 -12.07 -13.07 7.80
C ASN A 122 -13.33 -13.72 8.39
N ASP A 123 -13.14 -14.58 9.39
CA ASP A 123 -14.19 -15.35 10.05
C ASP A 123 -14.72 -14.70 11.34
N ASP A 124 -14.31 -13.46 11.65
CA ASP A 124 -14.79 -12.74 12.83
C ASP A 124 -16.33 -12.58 12.76
N PRO A 125 -17.09 -13.15 13.73
CA PRO A 125 -18.55 -13.13 13.70
C PRO A 125 -19.13 -11.72 13.83
N THR A 126 -18.34 -10.74 14.24
CA THR A 126 -18.76 -9.32 14.31
C THR A 126 -18.61 -8.58 12.99
N LEU A 127 -17.91 -9.18 12.00
CA LEU A 127 -17.75 -8.62 10.66
C LEU A 127 -18.83 -9.18 9.72
N SER A 128 -19.89 -8.39 9.50
CA SER A 128 -20.96 -8.81 8.58
C SER A 128 -20.44 -8.90 7.13
N PRO A 129 -21.04 -9.78 6.29
CA PRO A 129 -20.68 -9.91 4.88
C PRO A 129 -20.76 -8.58 4.12
N ASP A 130 -21.79 -7.76 4.39
CA ASP A 130 -21.98 -6.47 3.71
C ASP A 130 -20.86 -5.48 4.05
N VAL A 131 -20.43 -5.40 5.32
CA VAL A 131 -19.32 -4.56 5.75
C VAL A 131 -18.02 -5.04 5.12
N ARG A 132 -17.80 -6.35 5.05
CA ARG A 132 -16.64 -6.96 4.42
C ARG A 132 -16.57 -6.61 2.93
N ALA A 133 -17.69 -6.77 2.21
CA ALA A 133 -17.81 -6.43 0.81
C ALA A 133 -17.57 -4.94 0.56
N CYS A 134 -18.14 -4.06 1.38
CA CYS A 134 -17.91 -2.62 1.33
C CYS A 134 -16.41 -2.28 1.50
N TRP A 135 -15.75 -2.83 2.52
CA TRP A 135 -14.31 -2.61 2.76
C TRP A 135 -13.44 -3.09 1.61
N LYS A 136 -13.84 -4.18 0.96
CA LYS A 136 -13.15 -4.69 -0.23
C LYS A 136 -13.23 -3.70 -1.40
N GLN A 137 -14.40 -3.10 -1.63
CA GLN A 137 -14.57 -2.06 -2.67
C GLN A 137 -13.78 -0.80 -2.33
N GLU A 138 -13.75 -0.42 -1.07
CA GLU A 138 -12.96 0.72 -0.59
C GLU A 138 -11.46 0.50 -0.85
N ALA A 139 -10.93 -0.68 -0.55
CA ALA A 139 -9.54 -1.03 -0.86
C ALA A 139 -9.24 -1.05 -2.37
N LYS A 140 -10.19 -1.51 -3.21
CA LYS A 140 -10.06 -1.44 -4.67
C LYS A 140 -9.99 0.01 -5.16
N ALA A 141 -10.85 0.89 -4.63
CA ALA A 141 -10.84 2.30 -4.96
C ALA A 141 -9.51 2.96 -4.57
N LEU A 142 -9.00 2.69 -3.36
CA LEU A 142 -7.70 3.18 -2.90
C LEU A 142 -6.57 2.73 -3.84
N ARG A 143 -6.55 1.45 -4.24
CA ARG A 143 -5.56 0.93 -5.19
C ARG A 143 -5.58 1.69 -6.51
N ALA A 144 -6.77 1.92 -7.06
CA ALA A 144 -6.92 2.67 -8.31
C ALA A 144 -6.50 4.14 -8.17
N ILE A 145 -6.76 4.76 -7.03
CA ILE A 145 -6.32 6.13 -6.71
C ILE A 145 -4.78 6.21 -6.68
N TYR A 146 -4.09 5.23 -6.09
CA TYR A 146 -2.62 5.22 -6.10
C TYR A 146 -2.03 5.05 -7.49
N TYR A 147 -2.65 4.23 -8.34
CA TYR A 147 -2.27 4.15 -9.74
C TYR A 147 -2.51 5.46 -10.48
N PHE A 148 -3.63 6.15 -10.22
CA PHE A 148 -3.87 7.50 -10.77
C PHE A 148 -2.76 8.47 -10.38
N TYR A 149 -2.34 8.52 -9.12
CA TYR A 149 -1.25 9.38 -8.67
C TYR A 149 0.09 9.03 -9.32
N LEU A 150 0.39 7.74 -9.50
CA LEU A 150 1.59 7.30 -10.22
C LEU A 150 1.57 7.76 -11.68
N ILE A 151 0.45 7.55 -12.39
CA ILE A 151 0.31 7.93 -13.80
C ILE A 151 0.41 9.45 -13.94
N ARG A 152 -0.23 10.21 -13.08
CA ARG A 152 -0.17 11.67 -13.07
C ARG A 152 1.27 12.19 -12.96
N GLN A 153 2.08 11.55 -12.14
CA GLN A 153 3.44 12.00 -11.83
C GLN A 153 4.51 11.44 -12.76
N TYR A 154 4.37 10.18 -13.18
CA TYR A 154 5.43 9.44 -13.88
C TYR A 154 5.05 8.99 -15.29
N GLY A 155 3.82 9.22 -15.74
CA GLY A 155 3.31 8.74 -17.03
C GLY A 155 3.12 7.22 -17.07
N PRO A 156 3.71 6.51 -18.04
CA PRO A 156 3.70 5.05 -18.10
C PRO A 156 4.33 4.43 -16.86
N ILE A 157 3.63 3.48 -16.24
CA ILE A 157 4.03 2.84 -14.97
C ILE A 157 3.99 1.32 -15.07
N VAL A 158 4.46 0.65 -14.03
CA VAL A 158 4.34 -0.80 -13.88
C VAL A 158 2.97 -1.13 -13.30
N LEU A 159 2.14 -1.89 -14.02
CA LEU A 159 0.92 -2.46 -13.49
C LEU A 159 1.25 -3.77 -12.77
N MET A 160 1.05 -3.78 -11.46
CA MET A 160 1.29 -4.96 -10.63
C MET A 160 0.15 -5.98 -10.78
N PRO A 161 0.43 -7.29 -10.62
CA PRO A 161 -0.62 -8.30 -10.57
C PRO A 161 -1.69 -7.97 -9.53
N GLU A 162 -2.93 -8.35 -9.81
CA GLU A 162 -4.06 -8.14 -8.90
C GLU A 162 -4.11 -9.17 -7.76
N THR A 163 -3.25 -10.18 -7.83
CA THR A 163 -3.02 -11.19 -6.79
C THR A 163 -1.78 -10.84 -5.97
N GLU A 164 -1.70 -11.42 -4.75
CA GLU A 164 -0.48 -11.32 -3.95
C GLU A 164 0.70 -11.99 -4.67
N LEU A 165 1.86 -11.33 -4.64
CA LEU A 165 3.10 -11.92 -5.13
C LEU A 165 3.64 -12.91 -4.10
N ASP A 166 4.14 -14.05 -4.57
CA ASP A 166 4.87 -14.99 -3.73
C ASP A 166 6.15 -14.33 -3.20
N ILE A 167 6.42 -14.50 -1.92
CA ILE A 167 7.64 -14.00 -1.26
C ILE A 167 8.90 -14.71 -1.73
N ASN A 168 8.77 -15.88 -2.36
CA ASN A 168 9.87 -16.69 -2.86
C ASN A 168 10.23 -16.40 -4.32
N LEU A 169 9.57 -15.43 -4.97
CA LEU A 169 9.91 -15.04 -6.34
C LEU A 169 11.37 -14.55 -6.41
N SER A 170 12.07 -14.97 -7.44
CA SER A 170 13.42 -14.51 -7.74
C SER A 170 13.42 -13.03 -8.17
N ASN A 171 14.58 -12.38 -8.09
CA ASN A 171 14.72 -10.99 -8.54
C ASN A 171 14.37 -10.82 -10.03
N ASP A 172 14.58 -11.83 -10.86
CA ASP A 172 14.25 -11.77 -12.29
C ASP A 172 12.75 -11.84 -12.52
N GLU A 173 12.02 -12.63 -11.75
CA GLU A 173 10.56 -12.73 -11.81
C GLU A 173 9.86 -11.46 -11.27
N LEU A 174 10.55 -10.67 -10.46
CA LEU A 174 10.05 -9.40 -9.93
C LEU A 174 10.30 -8.21 -10.88
N GLN A 175 10.98 -8.41 -12.01
CA GLN A 175 11.25 -7.36 -13.00
C GLN A 175 10.08 -7.16 -13.95
N PHE A 176 9.04 -6.45 -13.50
CA PHE A 176 7.91 -6.08 -14.34
C PHE A 176 8.24 -4.86 -15.22
N PRO A 177 8.03 -4.93 -16.55
CA PRO A 177 8.19 -3.78 -17.42
C PRO A 177 7.10 -2.74 -17.19
N ARG A 178 7.36 -1.50 -17.59
CA ARG A 178 6.29 -0.48 -17.62
C ARG A 178 5.29 -0.83 -18.72
N SER A 179 4.01 -0.65 -18.42
CA SER A 179 2.92 -0.75 -19.37
C SER A 179 2.81 0.54 -20.20
N SER A 180 2.12 0.50 -21.35
CA SER A 180 1.83 1.71 -22.11
C SER A 180 0.97 2.69 -21.31
N PHE A 181 0.98 3.98 -21.66
CA PHE A 181 0.10 4.95 -21.02
C PHE A 181 -1.38 4.58 -21.20
N GLU A 182 -1.76 4.14 -22.38
CA GLU A 182 -3.13 3.72 -22.71
C GLU A 182 -3.57 2.51 -21.85
N ASP A 183 -2.71 1.50 -21.70
CA ASP A 183 -3.00 0.34 -20.85
C ASP A 183 -3.16 0.77 -19.38
N CYS A 184 -2.29 1.67 -18.90
CA CYS A 184 -2.38 2.20 -17.54
C CYS A 184 -3.69 2.93 -17.29
N VAL A 185 -4.10 3.81 -18.21
CA VAL A 185 -5.38 4.54 -18.14
C VAL A 185 -6.55 3.57 -18.16
N SER A 186 -6.57 2.63 -19.12
CA SER A 186 -7.63 1.64 -19.27
C SER A 186 -7.78 0.78 -18.02
N PHE A 187 -6.67 0.36 -17.42
CA PHE A 187 -6.66 -0.40 -16.17
C PHE A 187 -7.31 0.40 -15.04
N VAL A 188 -6.91 1.65 -14.84
CA VAL A 188 -7.43 2.48 -13.74
C VAL A 188 -8.92 2.78 -13.94
N ILE A 189 -9.34 3.11 -15.16
CA ILE A 189 -10.77 3.34 -15.47
C ILE A 189 -11.59 2.09 -15.20
N ARG A 190 -11.12 0.91 -15.63
CA ARG A 190 -11.78 -0.36 -15.34
C ARG A 190 -11.94 -0.59 -13.84
N GLN A 191 -10.89 -0.37 -13.05
CA GLN A 191 -10.95 -0.51 -11.59
C GLN A 191 -11.99 0.43 -10.95
N PHE A 192 -12.06 1.69 -11.40
CA PHE A 192 -13.08 2.61 -10.94
C PHE A 192 -14.49 2.17 -11.34
N ASP A 193 -14.66 1.67 -12.57
CA ASP A 193 -15.96 1.20 -13.06
C ASP A 193 -16.47 -0.01 -12.27
N GLU A 194 -15.59 -0.98 -11.95
CA GLU A 194 -15.93 -2.11 -11.10
C GLU A 194 -16.47 -1.66 -9.73
N VAL A 195 -15.82 -0.66 -9.11
CA VAL A 195 -16.25 -0.12 -7.81
C VAL A 195 -17.58 0.64 -7.93
N LEU A 196 -17.74 1.46 -8.98
CA LEU A 196 -18.96 2.24 -9.21
C LEU A 196 -20.19 1.36 -9.48
N GLN A 197 -19.99 0.23 -10.17
CA GLN A 197 -21.06 -0.71 -10.49
C GLN A 197 -21.39 -1.63 -9.31
N SER A 198 -20.51 -1.74 -8.33
CA SER A 198 -20.74 -2.59 -7.17
C SER A 198 -21.91 -2.06 -6.30
N PRO A 199 -22.87 -2.91 -5.92
CA PRO A 199 -23.90 -2.56 -4.96
C PRO A 199 -23.33 -2.37 -3.54
N ASP A 200 -22.15 -2.95 -3.25
CA ASP A 200 -21.55 -2.93 -1.91
C ASP A 200 -20.86 -1.61 -1.60
N MET A 201 -20.60 -0.76 -2.62
CA MET A 201 -20.02 0.57 -2.41
C MET A 201 -21.13 1.58 -2.15
N PRO A 202 -21.13 2.31 -1.02
CA PRO A 202 -22.15 3.30 -0.71
C PRO A 202 -22.06 4.51 -1.66
N GLU A 203 -23.22 5.09 -1.99
CA GLU A 203 -23.28 6.36 -2.73
C GLU A 203 -22.65 7.49 -1.93
N THR A 204 -22.91 7.51 -0.61
CA THR A 204 -22.28 8.44 0.34
C THR A 204 -22.41 7.89 1.75
N TYR A 205 -21.48 8.25 2.63
CA TYR A 205 -21.58 7.97 4.05
C TYR A 205 -22.40 9.05 4.76
N ILE A 206 -23.43 8.62 5.49
CA ILE A 206 -24.32 9.50 6.26
C ILE A 206 -23.81 9.68 7.69
N ASN A 207 -23.18 8.62 8.23
CA ASN A 207 -22.68 8.62 9.60
C ASN A 207 -21.43 9.49 9.73
N ASP A 208 -21.39 10.34 10.74
CA ASP A 208 -20.25 11.22 11.02
C ASP A 208 -18.94 10.46 11.29
N ASN A 209 -19.03 9.25 11.85
CA ASN A 209 -17.85 8.40 12.10
C ASN A 209 -17.19 7.85 10.82
N ASP A 210 -17.93 7.85 9.71
CA ASP A 210 -17.44 7.37 8.41
C ASP A 210 -17.06 8.51 7.46
N LYS A 211 -17.16 9.77 7.92
CA LYS A 211 -16.74 10.92 7.12
C LYS A 211 -15.27 10.83 6.75
N GLY A 212 -14.96 11.09 5.47
CA GLY A 212 -13.62 11.00 4.93
C GLY A 212 -13.27 9.62 4.34
N ARG A 213 -14.11 8.61 4.52
CA ARG A 213 -13.97 7.35 3.80
C ARG A 213 -14.38 7.51 2.33
N ILE A 214 -13.80 6.71 1.47
CA ILE A 214 -14.09 6.74 0.03
C ILE A 214 -15.48 6.17 -0.23
N ASP A 215 -16.28 6.92 -0.95
CA ASP A 215 -17.60 6.58 -1.45
C ASP A 215 -17.65 6.66 -2.99
N LYS A 216 -18.79 6.33 -3.61
CA LYS A 216 -18.94 6.41 -5.07
C LYS A 216 -18.69 7.82 -5.62
N ARG A 217 -19.04 8.87 -4.89
CA ARG A 217 -18.82 10.26 -5.32
C ARG A 217 -17.31 10.55 -5.43
N THR A 218 -16.56 10.11 -4.46
CA THR A 218 -15.10 10.21 -4.47
C THR A 218 -14.50 9.45 -5.67
N VAL A 219 -14.97 8.22 -5.91
CA VAL A 219 -14.52 7.41 -7.05
C VAL A 219 -14.87 8.06 -8.39
N MET A 220 -16.08 8.63 -8.55
CA MET A 220 -16.46 9.39 -9.75
C MET A 220 -15.55 10.60 -9.98
N ALA A 221 -15.19 11.32 -8.92
CA ALA A 221 -14.30 12.46 -9.01
C ALA A 221 -12.91 12.05 -9.50
N PHE A 222 -12.33 10.96 -8.95
CA PHE A 222 -11.04 10.45 -9.41
C PHE A 222 -11.10 9.88 -10.83
N LYS A 223 -12.18 9.19 -11.21
CA LYS A 223 -12.40 8.75 -12.58
C LYS A 223 -12.41 9.93 -13.56
N ALA A 224 -13.15 10.99 -13.25
CA ALA A 224 -13.17 12.20 -14.06
C ALA A 224 -11.78 12.83 -14.19
N ARG A 225 -11.01 12.93 -13.09
CA ARG A 225 -9.62 13.43 -13.11
C ARG A 225 -8.73 12.57 -14.00
N MET A 226 -8.87 11.24 -13.96
CA MET A 226 -8.10 10.32 -14.81
C MET A 226 -8.42 10.55 -16.29
N GLN A 227 -9.70 10.67 -16.63
CA GLN A 227 -10.15 10.93 -18.01
C GLN A 227 -9.66 12.30 -18.52
N MET A 228 -9.71 13.34 -17.69
CA MET A 228 -9.17 14.66 -18.04
C MET A 228 -7.65 14.61 -18.26
N LEU A 229 -6.91 13.87 -17.43
CA LEU A 229 -5.48 13.68 -17.62
C LEU A 229 -5.19 12.99 -18.96
N ALA A 230 -5.92 11.93 -19.27
CA ALA A 230 -5.77 11.17 -20.52
C ALA A 230 -6.13 12.00 -21.76
N ALA A 231 -7.11 12.91 -21.64
CA ALA A 231 -7.53 13.81 -22.72
C ALA A 231 -6.63 15.05 -22.87
N SER A 232 -5.60 15.20 -22.04
CA SER A 232 -4.73 16.37 -22.11
C SER A 232 -3.89 16.35 -23.39
N PRO A 233 -3.57 17.54 -23.99
CA PRO A 233 -2.74 17.61 -25.21
C PRO A 233 -1.33 17.04 -25.04
N PHE A 234 -0.89 16.80 -23.82
CA PHE A 234 0.40 16.18 -23.54
C PHE A 234 0.41 14.68 -23.88
N TRP A 235 -0.75 14.03 -23.78
CA TRP A 235 -0.90 12.57 -23.98
C TRP A 235 -1.67 12.20 -25.25
N ASN A 236 -2.30 13.19 -25.92
CA ASN A 236 -3.06 13.05 -27.18
C ASN A 236 -2.33 13.73 -28.34
#